data_8f621681702a4f3e4cb3742c252797bc
#
_entry.id   8f621681702a4f3e4cb3742c252797bc
#
_cell.length_a   1.000
_cell.length_b   1.000
_cell.length_c   1.000
_cell.angle_alpha   90.00
_cell.angle_beta   90.00
_cell.angle_gamma   90.00
#
_symmetry.space_group_name_H-M   'P 1'
#
loop_
_entity.id
_entity.type
_entity.pdbx_description
1 polymer ?
#
loop_
_entity_poly.entity_id
_entity_poly.type
_entity_poly.pdbx_seq_one_letter_code
_entity_poly.pdbx_strand_id
1 'polypeptide(L)'
;FTVYYQNHLILNFKKMKKYLLIITLVSSFFSIAQKKALVGGTLIDGYGNIPIHDSVILIDGETIIEIGTVGNIKISEDYEIISTEGMSVMPGLWDMHVHLMINGHSDYDYWDATYLKLFKDVIMPSSANQLLMAGVTSARDLGGPLEESLDVRDRINSGIIPGPTMYMSGPFIQKQPYPGTEEFRWGVNGGKDARNKVKTLANAGVDVIKLIDQDQMTYEELNAIVDEAHKNNLKVVAHSHRPEEIRLGLKVGIDNFEHTGLSSAPKYPDDVMEMINERTGQMNLGPLFWTPTIEGLYNYTDVIKSNEHLDNDSWHLGLPDTIITDIKNSIKKPGELPYFQLTPIRKPTLKTKFNQLR
;
A
#
# COMPACT_ATOMS: atom_id res chain seq x y z
N PHE A 1 17.94 -40.55 -51.06
CA PHE A 1 18.01 -39.08 -51.19
C PHE A 1 17.13 -38.35 -50.16
N THR A 2 15.97 -38.86 -49.83
CA THR A 2 14.98 -38.17 -48.91
C THR A 2 15.42 -38.13 -47.46
N VAL A 3 16.11 -39.11 -46.93
CA VAL A 3 16.57 -39.20 -45.53
C VAL A 3 17.74 -38.23 -45.25
N TYR A 4 18.57 -37.96 -46.24
CA TYR A 4 19.72 -37.06 -46.10
C TYR A 4 19.28 -35.58 -45.98
N TYR A 5 18.21 -35.21 -46.68
CA TYR A 5 17.65 -33.86 -46.66
C TYR A 5 16.95 -33.56 -45.34
N GLN A 6 16.21 -34.52 -44.76
CA GLN A 6 15.55 -34.35 -43.47
C GLN A 6 16.53 -34.14 -42.32
N ASN A 7 17.63 -34.89 -42.31
CA ASN A 7 18.66 -34.78 -41.26
C ASN A 7 19.42 -33.42 -41.33
N HIS A 8 19.63 -32.87 -42.54
CA HIS A 8 20.26 -31.57 -42.72
C HIS A 8 19.35 -30.40 -42.29
N LEU A 9 18.04 -30.53 -42.53
CA LEU A 9 17.05 -29.54 -42.07
C LEU A 9 16.93 -29.51 -40.53
N ILE A 10 16.88 -30.66 -39.88
CA ILE A 10 16.80 -30.81 -38.42
C ILE A 10 18.07 -30.27 -37.74
N LEU A 11 19.26 -30.52 -38.32
CA LEU A 11 20.51 -29.96 -37.77
C LEU A 11 20.60 -28.45 -37.89
N ASN A 12 20.08 -27.87 -38.98
CA ASN A 12 20.03 -26.42 -39.16
C ASN A 12 19.01 -25.76 -38.21
N PHE A 13 17.86 -26.38 -37.97
CA PHE A 13 16.89 -25.89 -37.00
C PHE A 13 17.44 -25.95 -35.54
N LYS A 14 18.18 -26.99 -35.17
CA LYS A 14 18.81 -27.06 -33.85
C LYS A 14 19.93 -26.04 -33.69
N LYS A 15 20.73 -25.79 -34.70
CA LYS A 15 21.76 -24.74 -34.71
C LYS A 15 21.10 -23.35 -34.63
N MET A 16 20.07 -23.09 -35.41
CA MET A 16 19.32 -21.80 -35.42
C MET A 16 18.66 -21.52 -34.08
N LYS A 17 18.03 -22.52 -33.41
CA LYS A 17 17.52 -22.39 -32.04
C LYS A 17 18.62 -22.09 -31.04
N LYS A 18 19.80 -22.68 -31.17
CA LYS A 18 20.95 -22.43 -30.28
C LYS A 18 21.51 -21.02 -30.45
N TYR A 19 21.57 -20.49 -31.68
CA TYR A 19 21.96 -19.11 -31.96
C TYR A 19 20.87 -18.10 -31.52
N LEU A 20 19.59 -18.42 -31.70
CA LEU A 20 18.49 -17.60 -31.23
C LEU A 20 18.50 -17.52 -29.69
N LEU A 21 18.76 -18.63 -28.99
CA LEU A 21 18.88 -18.68 -27.52
C LEU A 21 20.09 -17.86 -27.03
N ILE A 22 21.20 -17.91 -27.73
CA ILE A 22 22.42 -17.15 -27.41
C ILE A 22 22.19 -15.65 -27.65
N ILE A 23 21.51 -15.28 -28.74
CA ILE A 23 21.17 -13.88 -29.04
C ILE A 23 20.18 -13.34 -27.99
N THR A 24 19.17 -14.13 -27.56
CA THR A 24 18.24 -13.74 -26.50
C THR A 24 18.94 -13.61 -25.14
N LEU A 25 19.91 -14.51 -24.83
CA LEU A 25 20.71 -14.40 -23.60
C LEU A 25 21.66 -13.20 -23.61
N VAL A 26 22.22 -12.86 -24.76
CA VAL A 26 23.14 -11.71 -24.89
C VAL A 26 22.37 -10.37 -24.90
N SER A 27 21.15 -10.34 -25.45
CA SER A 27 20.31 -9.12 -25.42
C SER A 27 19.74 -8.82 -24.03
N SER A 28 19.63 -9.81 -23.15
CA SER A 28 19.20 -9.56 -21.76
C SER A 28 20.28 -8.96 -20.85
N PHE A 29 21.54 -8.89 -21.31
CA PHE A 29 22.64 -8.28 -20.54
C PHE A 29 22.92 -6.80 -20.86
N PHE A 30 22.22 -6.19 -21.81
CA PHE A 30 22.34 -4.78 -22.11
C PHE A 30 21.13 -3.96 -21.63
N SER A 31 20.65 -4.20 -20.40
CA SER A 31 19.97 -3.14 -19.68
C SER A 31 21.07 -2.21 -19.15
N ILE A 32 21.53 -1.28 -20.00
CA ILE A 32 22.34 -0.16 -19.54
C ILE A 32 21.45 0.63 -18.60
N ALA A 33 21.73 0.56 -17.31
CA ALA A 33 21.07 1.43 -16.34
C ALA A 33 21.19 2.88 -16.87
N GLN A 34 20.05 3.48 -17.21
CA GLN A 34 20.03 4.80 -17.82
C GLN A 34 20.40 5.82 -16.76
N LYS A 35 21.53 6.51 -16.96
CA LYS A 35 21.94 7.60 -16.09
C LYS A 35 21.06 8.82 -16.33
N LYS A 36 20.53 9.41 -15.28
CA LYS A 36 19.62 10.56 -15.32
C LYS A 36 20.15 11.67 -14.43
N ALA A 37 20.03 12.91 -14.90
CA ALA A 37 20.31 14.09 -14.12
C ALA A 37 19.05 14.97 -14.05
N LEU A 38 18.49 15.14 -12.84
CA LEU A 38 17.42 16.10 -12.61
C LEU A 38 18.07 17.46 -12.34
N VAL A 39 17.71 18.49 -13.13
CA VAL A 39 18.46 19.76 -13.16
C VAL A 39 17.55 20.97 -13.06
N GLY A 40 17.86 21.91 -12.15
CA GLY A 40 17.29 23.26 -12.07
C GLY A 40 16.11 23.41 -11.09
N GLY A 41 15.61 22.33 -10.52
CA GLY A 41 14.50 22.40 -9.55
C GLY A 41 14.91 22.78 -8.14
N THR A 42 13.92 22.94 -7.26
CA THR A 42 14.14 23.09 -5.82
C THR A 42 14.03 21.73 -5.15
N LEU A 43 15.14 21.18 -4.63
CA LEU A 43 15.14 19.93 -3.89
C LEU A 43 14.68 20.14 -2.45
N ILE A 44 13.69 19.36 -2.03
CA ILE A 44 13.18 19.22 -0.66
C ILE A 44 13.48 17.79 -0.22
N ASP A 45 14.40 17.58 0.69
CA ASP A 45 14.93 16.25 1.02
C ASP A 45 14.04 15.42 1.99
N GLY A 46 13.01 16.02 2.56
CA GLY A 46 12.10 15.37 3.51
C GLY A 46 12.63 15.27 4.95
N TYR A 47 13.87 15.70 5.23
CA TYR A 47 14.48 15.69 6.57
C TYR A 47 14.37 17.02 7.32
N GLY A 48 13.73 18.02 6.72
CA GLY A 48 13.58 19.37 7.31
C GLY A 48 14.79 20.26 7.12
N ASN A 49 15.72 19.90 6.26
CA ASN A 49 16.83 20.75 5.87
C ASN A 49 16.35 21.92 4.99
N ILE A 50 17.19 22.94 4.84
CA ILE A 50 16.93 24.07 3.94
C ILE A 50 16.85 23.54 2.51
N PRO A 51 15.78 23.86 1.74
CA PRO A 51 15.67 23.45 0.35
C PRO A 51 16.85 23.91 -0.49
N ILE A 52 17.31 23.05 -1.42
CA ILE A 52 18.40 23.35 -2.34
C ILE A 52 17.79 23.86 -3.64
N HIS A 53 17.98 25.15 -3.93
CA HIS A 53 17.57 25.76 -5.19
C HIS A 53 18.58 25.45 -6.30
N ASP A 54 18.12 25.49 -7.56
CA ASP A 54 18.90 25.14 -8.73
C ASP A 54 19.64 23.79 -8.57
N SER A 55 18.93 22.82 -8.01
CA SER A 55 19.48 21.52 -7.65
C SER A 55 19.88 20.70 -8.88
N VAL A 56 20.92 19.88 -8.70
CA VAL A 56 21.32 18.81 -9.62
C VAL A 56 21.33 17.51 -8.82
N ILE A 57 20.61 16.51 -9.33
CA ILE A 57 20.55 15.17 -8.73
C ILE A 57 21.00 14.18 -9.81
N LEU A 58 22.14 13.52 -9.58
CA LEU A 58 22.66 12.50 -10.48
C LEU A 58 22.17 11.12 -10.03
N ILE A 59 21.59 10.36 -10.96
CA ILE A 59 21.01 9.03 -10.73
C ILE A 59 21.66 8.06 -11.70
N ASP A 60 22.15 6.93 -11.18
CA ASP A 60 22.65 5.80 -11.97
C ASP A 60 21.81 4.56 -11.62
N GLY A 61 20.98 4.12 -12.58
CA GLY A 61 20.00 3.10 -12.33
C GLY A 61 18.98 3.50 -11.25
N GLU A 62 19.02 2.82 -10.11
CA GLU A 62 18.13 3.05 -8.97
C GLU A 62 18.81 3.83 -7.82
N THR A 63 20.03 4.32 -8.03
CA THR A 63 20.85 4.95 -6.97
C THR A 63 21.08 6.43 -7.25
N ILE A 64 20.81 7.28 -6.25
CA ILE A 64 21.25 8.68 -6.27
C ILE A 64 22.76 8.69 -5.97
N ILE A 65 23.54 9.17 -6.95
CA ILE A 65 25.01 9.17 -6.88
C ILE A 65 25.53 10.44 -6.25
N GLU A 66 24.94 11.60 -6.61
CA GLU A 66 25.40 12.89 -6.17
C GLU A 66 24.25 13.90 -6.15
N ILE A 67 24.28 14.82 -5.20
CA ILE A 67 23.36 15.95 -5.07
C ILE A 67 24.17 17.23 -4.89
N GLY A 68 23.81 18.27 -5.65
CA GLY A 68 24.40 19.59 -5.52
C GLY A 68 23.62 20.63 -6.30
N THR A 69 24.31 21.64 -6.87
CA THR A 69 23.66 22.74 -7.59
C THR A 69 24.22 22.93 -8.98
N VAL A 70 23.47 23.59 -9.85
CA VAL A 70 23.91 24.01 -11.18
C VAL A 70 25.21 24.85 -11.04
N GLY A 71 26.22 24.50 -11.83
CA GLY A 71 27.55 25.12 -11.79
C GLY A 71 28.51 24.47 -10.79
N ASN A 72 28.06 23.73 -9.80
CA ASN A 72 28.92 23.02 -8.85
C ASN A 72 29.12 21.54 -9.20
N ILE A 73 28.11 20.92 -9.85
CA ILE A 73 28.21 19.53 -10.34
C ILE A 73 28.47 19.53 -11.84
N LYS A 74 29.48 18.76 -12.25
CA LYS A 74 29.74 18.49 -13.67
C LYS A 74 28.96 17.27 -14.12
N ILE A 75 27.98 17.47 -14.99
CA ILE A 75 27.19 16.39 -15.60
C ILE A 75 27.94 15.86 -16.81
N SER A 76 28.26 14.58 -16.84
CA SER A 76 28.91 13.95 -18.00
C SER A 76 27.91 13.69 -19.14
N GLU A 77 28.43 13.54 -20.36
CA GLU A 77 27.61 13.42 -21.59
C GLU A 77 26.73 12.14 -21.64
N ASP A 78 27.03 11.16 -20.81
CA ASP A 78 26.29 9.89 -20.71
C ASP A 78 25.01 9.99 -19.84
N TYR A 79 24.72 11.16 -19.25
CA TYR A 79 23.49 11.41 -18.51
C TYR A 79 22.38 11.96 -19.41
N GLU A 80 21.20 11.39 -19.31
CA GLU A 80 19.96 12.01 -19.79
C GLU A 80 19.60 13.18 -18.87
N ILE A 81 19.56 14.41 -19.41
CA ILE A 81 19.19 15.60 -18.63
C ILE A 81 17.67 15.75 -18.64
N ILE A 82 17.08 15.74 -17.45
CA ILE A 82 15.67 16.03 -17.22
C ILE A 82 15.58 17.39 -16.53
N SER A 83 15.04 18.39 -17.24
CA SER A 83 14.81 19.71 -16.65
C SER A 83 13.70 19.61 -15.59
N THR A 84 14.03 20.11 -14.41
CA THR A 84 13.08 20.31 -13.29
C THR A 84 12.96 21.79 -12.94
N GLU A 85 13.36 22.67 -13.84
CA GLU A 85 13.28 24.12 -13.65
C GLU A 85 11.85 24.56 -13.33
N GLY A 86 11.69 25.37 -12.28
CA GLY A 86 10.38 25.78 -11.76
C GLY A 86 9.60 24.72 -10.98
N MET A 87 10.16 23.51 -10.82
CA MET A 87 9.53 22.41 -10.09
C MET A 87 10.15 22.23 -8.70
N SER A 88 9.38 21.62 -7.80
CA SER A 88 9.92 21.04 -6.57
C SER A 88 10.21 19.56 -6.78
N VAL A 89 11.41 19.14 -6.42
CA VAL A 89 11.84 17.73 -6.43
C VAL A 89 11.88 17.23 -4.99
N MET A 90 11.22 16.13 -4.72
CA MET A 90 11.13 15.56 -3.37
C MET A 90 11.16 14.04 -3.43
N PRO A 91 11.51 13.36 -2.32
CA PRO A 91 11.33 11.90 -2.24
C PRO A 91 9.88 11.51 -2.53
N GLY A 92 9.71 10.36 -3.16
CA GLY A 92 8.37 9.81 -3.40
C GLY A 92 7.61 9.60 -2.09
N LEU A 93 6.30 9.77 -2.15
CA LEU A 93 5.44 9.62 -0.97
C LEU A 93 5.29 8.14 -0.61
N TRP A 94 5.14 7.88 0.70
CA TRP A 94 4.76 6.58 1.24
C TRP A 94 3.33 6.64 1.75
N ASP A 95 2.45 5.77 1.23
CA ASP A 95 1.13 5.57 1.80
C ASP A 95 1.12 4.27 2.63
N MET A 96 1.05 4.41 3.94
CA MET A 96 1.15 3.30 4.87
C MET A 96 -0.18 2.59 5.13
N HIS A 97 -1.29 3.05 4.51
CA HIS A 97 -2.60 2.45 4.69
C HIS A 97 -3.47 2.59 3.44
N VAL A 98 -3.38 1.63 2.55
CA VAL A 98 -4.25 1.56 1.37
C VAL A 98 -5.02 0.25 1.33
N HIS A 99 -6.07 0.22 0.51
CA HIS A 99 -6.80 -0.97 0.10
C HIS A 99 -7.00 -0.90 -1.41
N LEU A 100 -6.14 -1.55 -2.19
CA LEU A 100 -6.22 -1.50 -3.65
C LEU A 100 -7.54 -2.06 -4.21
N MET A 101 -8.18 -2.97 -3.49
CA MET A 101 -9.47 -3.53 -3.88
C MET A 101 -10.64 -2.55 -3.75
N ILE A 102 -10.47 -1.46 -2.98
CA ILE A 102 -11.52 -0.45 -2.74
C ILE A 102 -11.21 0.78 -3.59
N ASN A 103 -12.12 1.16 -4.49
CA ASN A 103 -11.94 2.30 -5.40
C ASN A 103 -13.02 3.36 -5.23
N GLY A 104 -13.27 3.80 -3.99
CA GLY A 104 -14.11 4.95 -3.68
C GLY A 104 -15.62 4.76 -3.85
N HIS A 105 -16.11 3.55 -4.10
CA HIS A 105 -17.56 3.28 -4.13
C HIS A 105 -18.18 3.49 -2.75
N SER A 106 -19.37 4.08 -2.66
CA SER A 106 -20.00 4.42 -1.38
C SER A 106 -20.69 3.23 -0.69
N ASP A 107 -20.93 2.13 -1.40
CA ASP A 107 -21.53 0.90 -0.89
C ASP A 107 -20.53 -0.25 -1.04
N TYR A 108 -19.84 -0.60 0.05
CA TYR A 108 -18.80 -1.63 0.03
C TYR A 108 -19.37 -3.03 -0.13
N ASP A 109 -20.53 -3.34 0.45
CA ASP A 109 -21.15 -4.67 0.33
C ASP A 109 -21.54 -4.95 -1.12
N TYR A 110 -22.13 -3.96 -1.79
CA TYR A 110 -22.43 -4.04 -3.21
C TYR A 110 -21.15 -4.16 -4.05
N TRP A 111 -20.14 -3.34 -3.76
CA TRP A 111 -18.85 -3.32 -4.45
C TRP A 111 -18.17 -4.68 -4.40
N ASP A 112 -18.01 -5.23 -3.20
CA ASP A 112 -17.36 -6.51 -2.97
C ASP A 112 -18.10 -7.65 -3.67
N ALA A 113 -19.44 -7.68 -3.58
CA ALA A 113 -20.24 -8.70 -4.25
C ALA A 113 -20.21 -8.60 -5.78
N THR A 114 -20.15 -7.39 -6.33
CA THR A 114 -20.25 -7.15 -7.77
C THR A 114 -18.91 -7.31 -8.47
N TYR A 115 -17.84 -6.78 -7.87
CA TYR A 115 -16.56 -6.58 -8.55
C TYR A 115 -15.41 -7.48 -8.08
N LEU A 116 -15.63 -8.40 -7.14
CA LEU A 116 -14.60 -9.32 -6.61
C LEU A 116 -13.76 -9.98 -7.73
N LYS A 117 -14.42 -10.46 -8.80
CA LYS A 117 -13.73 -11.11 -9.94
C LYS A 117 -12.86 -10.17 -10.77
N LEU A 118 -13.03 -8.86 -10.62
CA LEU A 118 -12.25 -7.83 -11.32
C LEU A 118 -11.14 -7.24 -10.45
N PHE A 119 -11.02 -7.63 -9.19
CA PHE A 119 -10.03 -7.08 -8.28
C PHE A 119 -8.61 -7.25 -8.82
N LYS A 120 -8.23 -8.46 -9.19
CA LYS A 120 -6.89 -8.82 -9.64
C LYS A 120 -6.44 -8.11 -10.93
N ASP A 121 -7.31 -8.10 -11.95
CA ASP A 121 -6.90 -7.73 -13.31
C ASP A 121 -7.31 -6.31 -13.71
N VAL A 122 -8.19 -5.68 -12.94
CA VAL A 122 -8.73 -4.35 -13.28
C VAL A 122 -8.58 -3.38 -12.10
N ILE A 123 -9.22 -3.65 -10.97
CA ILE A 123 -9.40 -2.67 -9.90
C ILE A 123 -8.10 -2.41 -9.16
N MET A 124 -7.44 -3.44 -8.64
CA MET A 124 -6.19 -3.28 -7.90
C MET A 124 -5.05 -2.69 -8.75
N PRO A 125 -4.84 -3.13 -10.01
CA PRO A 125 -3.89 -2.46 -10.91
C PRO A 125 -4.23 -0.98 -11.17
N SER A 126 -5.51 -0.65 -11.35
CA SER A 126 -5.96 0.73 -11.54
C SER A 126 -5.68 1.57 -10.29
N SER A 127 -6.05 1.08 -9.11
CA SER A 127 -5.78 1.76 -7.84
C SER A 127 -4.29 1.99 -7.60
N ALA A 128 -3.45 1.01 -7.91
CA ALA A 128 -1.99 1.15 -7.82
C ALA A 128 -1.45 2.21 -8.78
N ASN A 129 -1.95 2.25 -10.01
CA ASN A 129 -1.56 3.29 -10.97
C ASN A 129 -2.01 4.69 -10.52
N GLN A 130 -3.21 4.82 -9.93
CA GLN A 130 -3.69 6.08 -9.36
C GLN A 130 -2.78 6.57 -8.23
N LEU A 131 -2.33 5.69 -7.34
CA LEU A 131 -1.37 6.02 -6.28
C LEU A 131 -0.05 6.54 -6.86
N LEU A 132 0.50 5.84 -7.86
CA LEU A 132 1.74 6.24 -8.52
C LEU A 132 1.60 7.61 -9.17
N MET A 133 0.50 7.86 -9.89
CA MET A 133 0.23 9.16 -10.53
C MET A 133 -0.01 10.28 -9.53
N ALA A 134 -0.40 9.96 -8.29
CA ALA A 134 -0.47 10.92 -7.17
C ALA A 134 0.89 11.18 -6.48
N GLY A 135 1.98 10.57 -6.96
CA GLY A 135 3.32 10.72 -6.39
C GLY A 135 3.64 9.74 -5.26
N VAL A 136 2.78 8.76 -5.00
CA VAL A 136 3.05 7.68 -4.05
C VAL A 136 3.94 6.64 -4.74
N THR A 137 5.16 6.48 -4.25
CA THR A 137 6.15 5.55 -4.81
C THR A 137 6.30 4.26 -4.01
N SER A 138 5.74 4.21 -2.81
CA SER A 138 5.65 3.00 -1.98
C SER A 138 4.33 2.99 -1.22
N ALA A 139 3.69 1.83 -1.10
CA ALA A 139 2.43 1.72 -0.38
C ALA A 139 2.29 0.38 0.34
N ARG A 140 1.53 0.40 1.45
CA ARG A 140 1.20 -0.79 2.25
C ARG A 140 -0.29 -1.06 2.16
N ASP A 141 -0.66 -2.11 1.42
CA ASP A 141 -2.03 -2.59 1.33
C ASP A 141 -2.36 -3.46 2.56
N LEU A 142 -3.39 -3.06 3.27
CA LEU A 142 -3.78 -3.67 4.54
C LEU A 142 -5.09 -4.46 4.42
N GLY A 143 -5.37 -5.04 3.26
CA GLY A 143 -6.45 -6.00 3.12
C GLY A 143 -6.94 -6.23 1.71
N GLY A 144 -6.96 -7.50 1.33
CA GLY A 144 -7.47 -7.99 0.04
C GLY A 144 -7.43 -9.52 -0.02
N PRO A 145 -8.00 -10.13 -1.05
CA PRO A 145 -7.88 -11.57 -1.28
C PRO A 145 -6.41 -11.97 -1.42
N LEU A 146 -6.04 -13.12 -0.85
CA LEU A 146 -4.63 -13.50 -0.69
C LEU A 146 -3.88 -13.63 -2.02
N GLU A 147 -4.40 -14.47 -2.92
CA GLU A 147 -3.72 -14.77 -4.18
C GLU A 147 -3.67 -13.55 -5.10
N GLU A 148 -4.76 -12.79 -5.19
CA GLU A 148 -4.88 -11.59 -6.01
C GLU A 148 -3.95 -10.49 -5.51
N SER A 149 -3.89 -10.28 -4.19
CA SER A 149 -3.02 -9.27 -3.59
C SER A 149 -1.55 -9.57 -3.88
N LEU A 150 -1.11 -10.81 -3.69
CA LEU A 150 0.28 -11.20 -3.92
C LEU A 150 0.65 -11.17 -5.41
N ASP A 151 -0.25 -11.63 -6.31
CA ASP A 151 -0.03 -11.54 -7.76
C ASP A 151 0.13 -10.08 -8.22
N VAL A 152 -0.76 -9.20 -7.78
CA VAL A 152 -0.69 -7.78 -8.15
C VAL A 152 0.58 -7.13 -7.59
N ARG A 153 0.95 -7.39 -6.33
CA ARG A 153 2.22 -6.93 -5.75
C ARG A 153 3.41 -7.37 -6.59
N ASP A 154 3.48 -8.65 -6.91
CA ASP A 154 4.63 -9.22 -7.59
C ASP A 154 4.75 -8.70 -9.03
N ARG A 155 3.63 -8.48 -9.71
CA ARG A 155 3.58 -7.84 -11.04
C ARG A 155 4.01 -6.37 -10.99
N ILE A 156 3.63 -5.63 -9.97
CA ILE A 156 4.06 -4.24 -9.77
C ILE A 156 5.56 -4.21 -9.42
N ASN A 157 5.99 -4.97 -8.41
CA ASN A 157 7.37 -4.93 -7.91
C ASN A 157 8.38 -5.47 -8.93
N SER A 158 7.93 -6.29 -9.90
CA SER A 158 8.75 -6.73 -11.06
C SER A 158 8.65 -5.80 -12.27
N GLY A 159 7.88 -4.71 -12.21
CA GLY A 159 7.73 -3.75 -13.29
C GLY A 159 6.85 -4.21 -14.47
N ILE A 160 6.06 -5.27 -14.30
CA ILE A 160 5.14 -5.77 -15.34
C ILE A 160 3.94 -4.82 -15.51
N ILE A 161 3.43 -4.27 -14.40
CA ILE A 161 2.38 -3.26 -14.40
C ILE A 161 2.82 -2.04 -13.59
N PRO A 162 2.34 -0.82 -13.94
CA PRO A 162 2.70 0.39 -13.20
C PRO A 162 2.07 0.41 -11.81
N GLY A 163 2.82 0.91 -10.82
CA GLY A 163 2.37 1.09 -9.45
C GLY A 163 3.53 1.45 -8.53
N PRO A 164 3.26 1.82 -7.27
CA PRO A 164 4.29 2.00 -6.25
C PRO A 164 4.89 0.65 -5.84
N THR A 165 6.05 0.66 -5.20
CA THR A 165 6.53 -0.55 -4.50
C THR A 165 5.49 -0.96 -3.46
N MET A 166 4.95 -2.18 -3.59
CA MET A 166 3.83 -2.66 -2.77
C MET A 166 4.29 -3.61 -1.67
N TYR A 167 3.69 -3.43 -0.50
CA TYR A 167 3.74 -4.34 0.64
C TYR A 167 2.30 -4.77 0.96
N MET A 168 2.05 -6.08 1.09
CA MET A 168 0.70 -6.64 1.18
C MET A 168 0.48 -7.44 2.46
N SER A 169 -0.67 -7.23 3.10
CA SER A 169 -1.11 -8.09 4.22
C SER A 169 -1.88 -9.33 3.77
N GLY A 170 -2.45 -9.30 2.55
CA GLY A 170 -3.50 -10.25 2.21
C GLY A 170 -4.75 -10.05 3.09
N PRO A 171 -5.50 -11.12 3.41
CA PRO A 171 -6.74 -11.02 4.18
C PRO A 171 -6.58 -10.41 5.57
N PHE A 172 -7.60 -9.66 6.00
CA PHE A 172 -7.72 -9.26 7.40
C PHE A 172 -7.95 -10.48 8.29
N ILE A 173 -7.36 -10.48 9.48
CA ILE A 173 -7.73 -11.45 10.53
C ILE A 173 -8.67 -10.76 11.53
N GLN A 174 -9.81 -11.38 11.80
CA GLN A 174 -10.81 -10.89 12.75
C GLN A 174 -11.48 -12.04 13.48
N LYS A 175 -12.35 -11.76 14.46
CA LYS A 175 -13.05 -12.83 15.21
C LYS A 175 -14.03 -13.59 14.31
N GLN A 176 -14.87 -12.85 13.59
CA GLN A 176 -15.84 -13.41 12.63
C GLN A 176 -15.87 -12.55 11.38
N PRO A 177 -15.74 -13.15 10.18
CA PRO A 177 -15.89 -12.41 8.93
C PRO A 177 -17.32 -11.93 8.76
N TYR A 178 -17.50 -10.84 8.04
CA TYR A 178 -18.83 -10.44 7.61
C TYR A 178 -19.31 -11.38 6.50
N PRO A 179 -20.60 -11.71 6.44
CA PRO A 179 -21.12 -12.60 5.40
C PRO A 179 -20.77 -12.10 3.99
N GLY A 180 -20.26 -13.00 3.15
CA GLY A 180 -19.89 -12.68 1.75
C GLY A 180 -18.52 -12.03 1.57
N THR A 181 -17.72 -11.94 2.64
CA THR A 181 -16.37 -11.31 2.59
C THR A 181 -15.24 -12.29 2.94
N GLU A 182 -15.52 -13.59 2.94
CA GLU A 182 -14.62 -14.65 3.41
C GLU A 182 -13.33 -14.74 2.58
N GLU A 183 -13.34 -14.25 1.33
CA GLU A 183 -12.16 -14.21 0.46
C GLU A 183 -11.04 -13.31 1.00
N PHE A 184 -11.40 -12.24 1.70
CA PHE A 184 -10.45 -11.26 2.23
C PHE A 184 -10.61 -10.97 3.72
N ARG A 185 -11.50 -11.68 4.43
CA ARG A 185 -11.70 -11.62 5.88
C ARG A 185 -11.66 -13.01 6.48
N TRP A 186 -10.64 -13.27 7.29
CA TRP A 186 -10.44 -14.58 7.90
C TRP A 186 -10.83 -14.55 9.37
N GLY A 187 -11.88 -15.30 9.72
CA GLY A 187 -12.31 -15.48 11.11
C GLY A 187 -11.36 -16.39 11.89
N VAL A 188 -11.27 -16.25 13.22
CA VAL A 188 -10.46 -17.14 14.07
C VAL A 188 -11.32 -17.86 15.11
N ASN A 189 -10.98 -19.14 15.35
CA ASN A 189 -11.63 -19.99 16.32
C ASN A 189 -10.60 -20.70 17.21
N GLY A 190 -10.18 -19.99 18.26
CA GLY A 190 -9.16 -20.44 19.21
C GLY A 190 -7.72 -20.21 18.75
N GLY A 191 -6.79 -20.25 19.70
CA GLY A 191 -5.39 -19.92 19.48
C GLY A 191 -4.66 -20.81 18.47
N LYS A 192 -5.04 -22.10 18.34
CA LYS A 192 -4.46 -23.01 17.36
C LYS A 192 -4.83 -22.59 15.92
N ASP A 193 -6.11 -22.25 15.69
CA ASP A 193 -6.59 -21.81 14.38
C ASP A 193 -5.95 -20.46 14.01
N ALA A 194 -5.87 -19.53 14.97
CA ALA A 194 -5.20 -18.25 14.82
C ALA A 194 -3.74 -18.41 14.34
N ARG A 195 -2.95 -19.29 15.00
CA ARG A 195 -1.56 -19.62 14.56
C ARG A 195 -1.51 -20.20 13.16
N ASN A 196 -2.41 -21.10 12.82
CA ASN A 196 -2.42 -21.74 11.50
C ASN A 196 -2.69 -20.70 10.39
N LYS A 197 -3.58 -19.76 10.61
CA LYS A 197 -3.86 -18.68 9.63
C LYS A 197 -2.63 -17.80 9.42
N VAL A 198 -1.95 -17.38 10.50
CA VAL A 198 -0.71 -16.60 10.39
C VAL A 198 0.37 -17.40 9.65
N LYS A 199 0.54 -18.71 9.94
CA LYS A 199 1.47 -19.58 9.19
C LYS A 199 1.13 -19.64 7.70
N THR A 200 -0.16 -19.73 7.38
CA THR A 200 -0.60 -19.75 5.97
C THR A 200 -0.22 -18.43 5.27
N LEU A 201 -0.48 -17.28 5.89
CA LEU A 201 -0.10 -15.98 5.35
C LEU A 201 1.43 -15.82 5.23
N ALA A 202 2.18 -16.19 6.27
CA ALA A 202 3.64 -16.14 6.25
C ALA A 202 4.25 -17.03 5.15
N ASN A 203 3.74 -18.26 4.99
CA ASN A 203 4.18 -19.18 3.94
C ASN A 203 3.82 -18.70 2.53
N ALA A 204 2.72 -17.95 2.39
CA ALA A 204 2.35 -17.33 1.13
C ALA A 204 3.23 -16.10 0.81
N GLY A 205 3.97 -15.58 1.78
CA GLY A 205 4.91 -14.47 1.59
C GLY A 205 4.27 -13.09 1.71
N VAL A 206 3.27 -12.92 2.60
CA VAL A 206 2.79 -11.58 2.94
C VAL A 206 3.86 -10.78 3.66
N ASP A 207 3.77 -9.45 3.61
CA ASP A 207 4.76 -8.55 4.20
C ASP A 207 4.40 -8.13 5.64
N VAL A 208 3.12 -8.27 6.01
CA VAL A 208 2.58 -7.82 7.30
C VAL A 208 1.29 -8.58 7.63
N ILE A 209 0.96 -8.69 8.92
CA ILE A 209 -0.34 -9.24 9.37
C ILE A 209 -1.27 -8.10 9.74
N LYS A 210 -2.48 -8.07 9.19
CA LYS A 210 -3.50 -7.06 9.50
C LYS A 210 -4.62 -7.64 10.35
N LEU A 211 -4.95 -6.93 11.44
CA LEU A 211 -6.06 -7.22 12.34
C LEU A 211 -7.13 -6.14 12.25
N ILE A 212 -8.37 -6.56 12.37
CA ILE A 212 -9.52 -5.69 12.57
C ILE A 212 -10.41 -6.24 13.68
N ASP A 213 -11.12 -5.35 14.40
CA ASP A 213 -12.02 -5.72 15.48
C ASP A 213 -11.39 -6.70 16.50
N GLN A 214 -10.10 -6.51 16.79
CA GLN A 214 -9.32 -7.43 17.63
C GLN A 214 -9.80 -7.49 19.08
N ASP A 215 -10.56 -6.51 19.57
CA ASP A 215 -11.21 -6.51 20.87
C ASP A 215 -12.32 -7.57 20.99
N GLN A 216 -12.77 -8.13 19.88
CA GLN A 216 -13.71 -9.25 19.86
C GLN A 216 -13.02 -10.62 20.02
N MET A 217 -11.69 -10.68 19.87
CA MET A 217 -10.90 -11.89 20.06
C MET A 217 -10.61 -12.13 21.55
N THR A 218 -10.41 -13.39 21.92
CA THR A 218 -9.85 -13.70 23.24
C THR A 218 -8.35 -13.29 23.27
N TYR A 219 -7.84 -13.07 24.50
CA TYR A 219 -6.42 -12.81 24.69
C TYR A 219 -5.55 -13.94 24.11
N GLU A 220 -5.97 -15.20 24.27
CA GLU A 220 -5.25 -16.37 23.72
C GLU A 220 -5.17 -16.33 22.20
N GLU A 221 -6.27 -16.02 21.52
CA GLU A 221 -6.29 -15.91 20.05
C GLU A 221 -5.38 -14.80 19.56
N LEU A 222 -5.50 -13.62 20.17
CA LEU A 222 -4.72 -12.45 19.77
C LEU A 222 -3.23 -12.64 20.05
N ASN A 223 -2.89 -13.16 21.23
CA ASN A 223 -1.50 -13.48 21.58
C ASN A 223 -0.91 -14.55 20.65
N ALA A 224 -1.72 -15.53 20.25
CA ALA A 224 -1.29 -16.56 19.30
C ALA A 224 -0.95 -15.98 17.92
N ILE A 225 -1.74 -14.99 17.45
CA ILE A 225 -1.48 -14.29 16.19
C ILE A 225 -0.15 -13.53 16.27
N VAL A 226 0.02 -12.69 17.29
CA VAL A 226 1.20 -11.83 17.44
C VAL A 226 2.47 -12.65 17.62
N ASP A 227 2.44 -13.65 18.50
CA ASP A 227 3.56 -14.56 18.74
C ASP A 227 3.98 -15.31 17.47
N GLU A 228 3.02 -15.81 16.68
CA GLU A 228 3.33 -16.52 15.44
C GLU A 228 3.83 -15.58 14.34
N ALA A 229 3.27 -14.37 14.23
CA ALA A 229 3.73 -13.36 13.29
C ALA A 229 5.20 -12.98 13.59
N HIS A 230 5.52 -12.68 14.83
CA HIS A 230 6.87 -12.32 15.24
C HIS A 230 7.88 -13.47 15.05
N LYS A 231 7.48 -14.73 15.25
CA LYS A 231 8.32 -15.91 14.92
C LYS A 231 8.66 -16.00 13.44
N ASN A 232 7.80 -15.49 12.57
CA ASN A 232 8.00 -15.43 11.13
C ASN A 232 8.58 -14.08 10.66
N ASN A 233 9.06 -13.23 11.57
CA ASN A 233 9.59 -11.89 11.30
C ASN A 233 8.56 -10.94 10.65
N LEU A 234 7.27 -11.18 10.83
CA LEU A 234 6.19 -10.33 10.38
C LEU A 234 5.74 -9.38 11.48
N LYS A 235 5.49 -8.12 11.11
CA LYS A 235 4.88 -7.13 11.99
C LYS A 235 3.37 -7.30 12.00
N VAL A 236 2.74 -6.93 13.12
CA VAL A 236 1.28 -6.96 13.27
C VAL A 236 0.74 -5.55 13.33
N VAL A 237 -0.21 -5.27 12.44
CA VAL A 237 -0.86 -3.98 12.26
C VAL A 237 -2.34 -4.13 12.61
N ALA A 238 -2.91 -3.24 13.40
CA ALA A 238 -4.27 -3.38 13.90
C ALA A 238 -5.06 -2.08 13.83
N HIS A 239 -6.38 -2.18 13.67
CA HIS A 239 -7.29 -1.07 13.89
C HIS A 239 -7.17 -0.50 15.31
N SER A 240 -7.51 0.78 15.47
CA SER A 240 -7.61 1.43 16.79
C SER A 240 -8.86 2.32 16.87
N HIS A 241 -9.98 1.81 16.42
CA HIS A 241 -11.25 2.53 16.45
C HIS A 241 -11.84 2.65 17.85
N ARG A 242 -11.59 1.65 18.70
CA ARG A 242 -12.06 1.58 20.09
C ARG A 242 -10.89 1.50 21.08
N PRO A 243 -11.02 2.08 22.28
CA PRO A 243 -9.97 1.99 23.29
C PRO A 243 -9.60 0.54 23.67
N GLU A 244 -10.56 -0.38 23.61
CA GLU A 244 -10.36 -1.81 23.90
C GLU A 244 -9.42 -2.47 22.91
N GLU A 245 -9.51 -2.10 21.64
CA GLU A 245 -8.61 -2.57 20.58
C GLU A 245 -7.15 -2.19 20.90
N ILE A 246 -6.95 -0.96 21.41
CA ILE A 246 -5.64 -0.45 21.78
C ILE A 246 -5.14 -1.18 23.04
N ARG A 247 -5.96 -1.29 24.10
CA ARG A 247 -5.59 -1.96 25.35
C ARG A 247 -5.15 -3.39 25.13
N LEU A 248 -5.95 -4.16 24.37
CA LEU A 248 -5.62 -5.54 24.07
C LEU A 248 -4.39 -5.63 23.16
N GLY A 249 -4.33 -4.79 22.14
CA GLY A 249 -3.20 -4.77 21.21
C GLY A 249 -1.87 -4.47 21.89
N LEU A 250 -1.83 -3.49 22.80
CA LEU A 250 -0.63 -3.18 23.59
C LEU A 250 -0.21 -4.33 24.49
N LYS A 251 -1.18 -5.02 25.12
CA LYS A 251 -0.90 -6.17 26.00
C LYS A 251 -0.26 -7.35 25.29
N VAL A 252 -0.58 -7.58 24.02
CA VAL A 252 -0.03 -8.70 23.24
C VAL A 252 1.15 -8.28 22.34
N GLY A 253 1.49 -6.99 22.29
CA GLY A 253 2.66 -6.49 21.58
C GLY A 253 2.43 -6.20 20.10
N ILE A 254 1.27 -5.68 19.71
CA ILE A 254 1.03 -5.16 18.35
C ILE A 254 2.06 -4.08 18.04
N ASP A 255 2.56 -4.07 16.81
CA ASP A 255 3.64 -3.19 16.35
C ASP A 255 3.17 -1.84 15.83
N ASN A 256 1.96 -1.80 15.22
CA ASN A 256 1.43 -0.59 14.60
C ASN A 256 -0.09 -0.52 14.77
N PHE A 257 -0.58 0.65 15.14
CA PHE A 257 -2.00 0.95 15.12
C PHE A 257 -2.38 1.84 13.95
N GLU A 258 -3.56 1.61 13.42
CA GLU A 258 -4.14 2.33 12.30
C GLU A 258 -5.33 3.16 12.79
N HIS A 259 -5.49 4.35 12.22
CA HIS A 259 -6.57 5.29 12.51
C HIS A 259 -6.39 6.04 13.84
N THR A 260 -7.16 7.12 13.98
CA THR A 260 -7.25 7.90 15.23
C THR A 260 -8.53 7.58 16.03
N GLY A 261 -9.18 6.48 15.66
CA GLY A 261 -10.42 6.01 16.27
C GLY A 261 -11.67 6.69 15.72
N LEU A 262 -12.75 5.92 15.61
CA LEU A 262 -14.05 6.38 15.14
C LEU A 262 -14.99 6.80 16.28
N SER A 263 -14.57 6.71 17.53
CA SER A 263 -15.41 7.10 18.66
C SER A 263 -15.64 8.62 18.67
N SER A 264 -16.82 9.04 19.10
CA SER A 264 -17.17 10.44 19.29
C SER A 264 -16.51 11.10 20.52
N ALA A 265 -15.82 10.28 21.36
CA ALA A 265 -15.07 10.78 22.50
C ALA A 265 -13.97 11.75 22.01
N PRO A 266 -13.82 12.93 22.63
CA PRO A 266 -12.87 13.95 22.16
C PRO A 266 -11.40 13.57 22.37
N LYS A 267 -11.12 12.63 23.26
CA LYS A 267 -9.78 12.21 23.65
C LYS A 267 -9.72 10.70 23.81
N TYR A 268 -8.51 10.15 23.71
CA TYR A 268 -8.24 8.80 24.24
C TYR A 268 -8.33 8.82 25.77
N PRO A 269 -8.81 7.73 26.40
CA PRO A 269 -8.79 7.57 27.85
C PRO A 269 -7.36 7.68 28.42
N ASP A 270 -7.25 8.20 29.64
CA ASP A 270 -5.94 8.45 30.28
C ASP A 270 -5.15 7.15 30.45
N ASP A 271 -5.80 6.05 30.83
CA ASP A 271 -5.18 4.74 30.96
C ASP A 271 -4.62 4.19 29.63
N VAL A 272 -5.29 4.49 28.50
CA VAL A 272 -4.78 4.14 27.17
C VAL A 272 -3.52 4.93 26.85
N MET A 273 -3.49 6.22 27.19
CA MET A 273 -2.31 7.06 26.99
C MET A 273 -1.14 6.62 27.88
N GLU A 274 -1.41 6.23 29.13
CA GLU A 274 -0.41 5.65 30.02
C GLU A 274 0.19 4.38 29.43
N MET A 275 -0.65 3.45 28.96
CA MET A 275 -0.18 2.20 28.32
C MET A 275 0.65 2.46 27.05
N ILE A 276 0.27 3.45 26.22
CA ILE A 276 1.04 3.86 25.04
C ILE A 276 2.43 4.37 25.46
N ASN A 277 2.48 5.24 26.48
CA ASN A 277 3.74 5.80 26.98
C ASN A 277 4.65 4.71 27.60
N GLU A 278 4.07 3.79 28.37
CA GLU A 278 4.80 2.64 28.91
C GLU A 278 5.38 1.77 27.77
N ARG A 279 4.57 1.49 26.75
CA ARG A 279 4.98 0.68 25.60
C ARG A 279 6.10 1.34 24.80
N THR A 280 6.03 2.66 24.57
CA THR A 280 7.07 3.40 23.86
C THR A 280 8.38 3.50 24.65
N GLY A 281 8.31 3.42 25.98
CA GLY A 281 9.48 3.33 26.86
C GLY A 281 10.19 1.97 26.86
N GLN A 282 9.57 0.92 26.33
CA GLN A 282 10.12 -0.44 26.30
C GLN A 282 11.00 -0.67 25.06
N MET A 283 12.26 -0.29 25.13
CA MET A 283 13.21 -0.37 24.01
C MET A 283 13.41 -1.79 23.43
N ASN A 284 13.18 -2.84 24.26
CA ASN A 284 13.31 -4.25 23.83
C ASN A 284 12.22 -4.73 22.89
N LEU A 285 11.09 -4.03 22.80
CA LEU A 285 9.97 -4.37 21.91
C LEU A 285 10.04 -3.63 20.56
N GLY A 286 11.03 -2.79 20.36
CA GLY A 286 11.13 -1.91 19.21
C GLY A 286 10.10 -0.76 19.26
N PRO A 287 10.07 0.12 18.25
CA PRO A 287 9.17 1.27 18.23
C PRO A 287 7.72 0.84 18.04
N LEU A 288 6.81 1.57 18.67
CA LEU A 288 5.38 1.53 18.37
C LEU A 288 5.08 2.56 17.29
N PHE A 289 4.47 2.13 16.20
CA PHE A 289 4.06 3.01 15.12
C PHE A 289 2.57 3.29 15.16
N TRP A 290 2.18 4.45 14.59
CA TRP A 290 0.78 4.82 14.43
C TRP A 290 0.56 5.50 13.09
N THR A 291 -0.36 4.96 12.28
CA THR A 291 -0.79 5.55 11.01
C THR A 291 -2.18 6.17 11.19
N PRO A 292 -2.29 7.48 11.35
CA PRO A 292 -3.53 8.11 11.86
C PRO A 292 -4.67 8.14 10.85
N THR A 293 -4.43 7.95 9.55
CA THR A 293 -5.41 7.99 8.44
C THR A 293 -6.40 9.16 8.53
N ILE A 294 -5.89 10.34 8.83
CA ILE A 294 -6.72 11.54 9.12
C ILE A 294 -7.50 11.97 7.88
N GLU A 295 -6.85 11.86 6.72
CA GLU A 295 -7.34 12.40 5.45
C GLU A 295 -8.66 11.74 5.03
N GLY A 296 -8.75 10.41 5.06
CA GLY A 296 -9.94 9.67 4.63
C GLY A 296 -11.23 10.13 5.30
N LEU A 297 -11.17 10.47 6.59
CA LEU A 297 -12.35 10.94 7.34
C LEU A 297 -12.64 12.43 7.12
N TYR A 298 -11.62 13.24 6.82
CA TYR A 298 -11.80 14.67 6.57
C TYR A 298 -12.46 14.96 5.22
N ASN A 299 -12.13 14.19 4.21
CA ASN A 299 -12.55 14.46 2.84
C ASN A 299 -13.91 13.89 2.48
N TYR A 300 -14.43 12.90 3.18
CA TYR A 300 -15.76 12.35 2.86
C TYR A 300 -16.87 13.40 2.76
N THR A 301 -16.91 14.36 3.67
CA THR A 301 -17.91 15.44 3.61
C THR A 301 -17.68 16.43 2.48
N ASP A 302 -16.45 16.65 2.09
CA ASP A 302 -16.11 17.60 1.03
C ASP A 302 -16.34 16.97 -0.34
N VAL A 303 -16.00 15.67 -0.49
CA VAL A 303 -16.30 14.85 -1.68
C VAL A 303 -17.80 14.81 -2.01
N ILE A 304 -18.66 14.69 -0.98
CA ILE A 304 -20.13 14.72 -1.18
C ILE A 304 -20.65 16.11 -1.56
N LYS A 305 -20.03 17.16 -1.02
CA LYS A 305 -20.47 18.56 -1.26
C LYS A 305 -20.03 19.12 -2.61
N SER A 306 -18.87 18.69 -3.10
CA SER A 306 -18.29 19.13 -4.38
C SER A 306 -17.93 17.91 -5.20
N ASN A 307 -18.75 17.63 -6.22
CA ASN A 307 -18.58 16.48 -7.11
C ASN A 307 -17.67 16.78 -8.31
N GLU A 308 -17.11 17.97 -8.42
CA GLU A 308 -16.32 18.41 -9.58
C GLU A 308 -15.09 17.54 -9.80
N HIS A 309 -14.47 17.03 -8.71
CA HIS A 309 -13.32 16.13 -8.81
C HIS A 309 -13.67 14.77 -9.43
N LEU A 310 -14.94 14.34 -9.42
CA LEU A 310 -15.36 13.07 -10.03
C LEU A 310 -15.24 13.10 -11.55
N ASP A 311 -15.21 14.28 -12.15
CA ASP A 311 -15.04 14.44 -13.59
C ASP A 311 -13.56 14.62 -14.00
N ASN A 312 -12.64 14.58 -13.03
CA ASN A 312 -11.21 14.59 -13.28
C ASN A 312 -10.74 13.20 -13.74
N ASP A 313 -10.16 13.11 -14.94
CA ASP A 313 -9.69 11.86 -15.54
C ASP A 313 -8.52 11.20 -14.78
N SER A 314 -7.90 11.91 -13.82
CA SER A 314 -6.73 11.41 -13.08
C SER A 314 -7.00 10.14 -12.27
N TRP A 315 -8.22 9.92 -11.79
CA TRP A 315 -8.59 8.70 -11.06
C TRP A 315 -9.26 7.64 -11.93
N HIS A 316 -9.55 7.94 -13.21
CA HIS A 316 -10.16 6.98 -14.14
C HIS A 316 -9.18 5.94 -14.69
N LEU A 317 -7.89 6.13 -14.45
CA LEU A 317 -6.79 5.36 -15.03
C LEU A 317 -7.00 3.84 -14.92
N GLY A 318 -7.20 3.20 -16.05
CA GLY A 318 -7.35 1.75 -16.15
C GLY A 318 -8.73 1.19 -15.74
N LEU A 319 -9.65 2.03 -15.26
CA LEU A 319 -11.02 1.60 -14.95
C LEU A 319 -11.91 1.65 -16.21
N PRO A 320 -12.76 0.62 -16.44
CA PRO A 320 -13.82 0.67 -17.47
C PRO A 320 -14.86 1.76 -17.18
N ASP A 321 -15.41 2.38 -18.21
CA ASP A 321 -16.45 3.42 -18.11
C ASP A 321 -17.66 3.00 -17.26
N THR A 322 -18.02 1.74 -17.30
CA THR A 322 -19.12 1.17 -16.50
C THR A 322 -18.83 1.27 -15.02
N ILE A 323 -17.61 0.95 -14.59
CA ILE A 323 -17.18 1.05 -13.18
C ILE A 323 -17.06 2.51 -12.77
N ILE A 324 -16.48 3.37 -13.62
CA ILE A 324 -16.39 4.82 -13.36
C ILE A 324 -17.78 5.42 -13.15
N THR A 325 -18.73 5.06 -14.00
CA THR A 325 -20.12 5.53 -13.92
C THR A 325 -20.78 5.06 -12.61
N ASP A 326 -20.55 3.82 -12.22
CA ASP A 326 -21.12 3.24 -11.01
C ASP A 326 -20.56 3.94 -9.75
N ILE A 327 -19.25 4.14 -9.66
CA ILE A 327 -18.61 4.91 -8.60
C ILE A 327 -19.21 6.32 -8.51
N LYS A 328 -19.28 7.04 -9.64
CA LYS A 328 -19.87 8.40 -9.69
C LYS A 328 -21.31 8.42 -9.19
N ASN A 329 -22.12 7.45 -9.58
CA ASN A 329 -23.52 7.35 -9.16
C ASN A 329 -23.63 7.03 -7.67
N SER A 330 -22.77 6.14 -7.14
CA SER A 330 -22.74 5.78 -5.73
C SER A 330 -22.42 6.98 -4.83
N ILE A 331 -21.44 7.80 -5.23
CA ILE A 331 -21.02 9.00 -4.48
C ILE A 331 -22.09 10.10 -4.52
N LYS A 332 -22.77 10.28 -5.65
CA LYS A 332 -23.91 11.22 -5.76
C LYS A 332 -25.10 10.85 -4.88
N LYS A 333 -25.20 9.55 -4.52
CA LYS A 333 -26.25 9.03 -3.65
C LYS A 333 -25.62 8.09 -2.61
N PRO A 334 -24.88 8.63 -1.63
CA PRO A 334 -23.99 7.84 -0.76
C PRO A 334 -24.71 6.91 0.22
N GLY A 335 -26.01 6.71 0.12
CA GLY A 335 -26.74 5.79 0.99
C GLY A 335 -26.60 6.12 2.49
N GLU A 336 -26.90 5.12 3.34
CA GLU A 336 -26.88 5.25 4.79
C GLU A 336 -25.58 4.75 5.45
N LEU A 337 -24.46 4.72 4.72
CA LEU A 337 -23.21 4.26 5.31
C LEU A 337 -22.84 5.05 6.57
N PRO A 338 -22.57 4.38 7.69
CA PRO A 338 -22.27 5.06 8.96
C PRO A 338 -21.12 6.05 8.88
N TYR A 339 -20.15 5.81 8.01
CA TYR A 339 -19.01 6.69 7.79
C TYR A 339 -19.44 8.11 7.34
N PHE A 340 -20.36 8.21 6.39
CA PHE A 340 -20.84 9.50 5.89
C PHE A 340 -21.64 10.27 6.93
N GLN A 341 -22.46 9.56 7.72
CA GLN A 341 -23.29 10.19 8.74
C GLN A 341 -22.49 10.64 9.96
N LEU A 342 -21.45 9.90 10.33
CA LEU A 342 -20.68 10.13 11.55
C LEU A 342 -19.49 11.09 11.36
N THR A 343 -19.05 11.34 10.13
CA THR A 343 -17.91 12.22 9.85
C THR A 343 -18.07 13.63 10.44
N PRO A 344 -19.21 14.33 10.32
CA PRO A 344 -19.36 15.67 10.89
C PRO A 344 -19.20 15.70 12.41
N ILE A 345 -19.57 14.61 13.09
CA ILE A 345 -19.49 14.49 14.56
C ILE A 345 -18.04 14.16 14.98
N ARG A 346 -17.33 13.37 14.19
CA ARG A 346 -16.00 12.84 14.50
C ARG A 346 -14.86 13.75 14.07
N LYS A 347 -15.03 14.48 12.97
CA LYS A 347 -14.02 15.40 12.44
C LYS A 347 -13.40 16.33 13.50
N PRO A 348 -14.18 16.97 14.41
CA PRO A 348 -13.60 17.81 15.45
C PRO A 348 -12.73 17.07 16.47
N THR A 349 -12.96 15.77 16.69
CA THR A 349 -12.22 14.98 17.69
C THR A 349 -10.90 14.44 17.14
N LEU A 350 -10.78 14.23 15.84
CA LEU A 350 -9.60 13.63 15.20
C LEU A 350 -8.33 14.44 15.47
N LYS A 351 -8.39 15.77 15.32
CA LYS A 351 -7.25 16.65 15.59
C LYS A 351 -6.77 16.54 17.03
N THR A 352 -7.69 16.47 17.99
CA THR A 352 -7.35 16.36 19.40
C THR A 352 -6.68 15.03 19.71
N LYS A 353 -7.24 13.92 19.21
CA LYS A 353 -6.65 12.58 19.36
C LYS A 353 -5.28 12.48 18.70
N PHE A 354 -5.14 13.00 17.49
CA PHE A 354 -3.85 13.05 16.80
C PHE A 354 -2.79 13.81 17.62
N ASN A 355 -3.18 14.95 18.22
CA ASN A 355 -2.26 15.71 19.06
C ASN A 355 -1.90 14.98 20.38
N GLN A 356 -2.73 14.07 20.88
CA GLN A 356 -2.36 13.22 22.03
C GLN A 356 -1.30 12.17 21.66
N LEU A 357 -1.32 11.65 20.43
CA LEU A 357 -0.39 10.63 19.96
C LEU A 357 0.98 11.21 19.53
N ARG A 358 1.04 12.50 19.32
CA ARG A 358 2.25 13.23 18.90
C ARG A 358 3.10 13.65 20.10
#